data_4262ac910550ae5800f8eedfe5092962
#
_entry.id   4262ac910550ae5800f8eedfe5092962
#
_cell.length_a   1.000
_cell.length_b   1.000
_cell.length_c   1.000
_cell.angle_alpha   90.00
_cell.angle_beta   90.00
_cell.angle_gamma   90.00
#
_symmetry.space_group_name_H-M   'P 1'
#
loop_
_entity.id
_entity.type
_entity.pdbx_description
1 polymer ?
#
loop_
_entity_poly.entity_id
_entity_poly.type
_entity_poly.pdbx_seq_one_letter_code
_entity_poly.pdbx_strand_id
1 'polypeptide(L)'
;SVVGLSIVFAGVAVPVIIMGSFLEASKIVIATYLHDQWKKTYTGLKIYLTLSLVTLSIITSIGIYGLLSKGFQSNITSMEINSKRVANIELKKDRFKGTKSEYVLEKQNIDGDISQLREALSSGTTTQYKDRETGQIITINSSGARKTFEKQLDKAIEDKDIITKKIESLNDSITNLEITILDMEIDNEVGNELGVIKAFSELTGWSL
;
A
#
# COMPACT_ATOMS: atom_id res chain seq x y z
N SER A 1 24.06 18.50 -14.16
CA SER A 1 24.60 17.33 -14.87
C SER A 1 25.57 16.51 -14.02
N VAL A 2 26.39 17.14 -13.16
CA VAL A 2 27.39 16.47 -12.31
C VAL A 2 26.75 15.52 -11.30
N VAL A 3 25.67 15.93 -10.64
CA VAL A 3 24.89 15.09 -9.70
C VAL A 3 24.28 13.88 -10.40
N GLY A 4 23.81 14.06 -11.64
CA GLY A 4 23.27 12.95 -12.45
C GLY A 4 24.30 11.85 -12.76
N LEU A 5 25.53 12.28 -13.09
CA LEU A 5 26.63 11.36 -13.33
C LEU A 5 27.03 10.62 -12.03
N SER A 6 27.04 11.29 -10.87
CA SER A 6 27.43 10.68 -9.60
C SER A 6 26.44 9.58 -9.13
N ILE A 7 25.16 9.69 -9.50
CA ILE A 7 24.13 8.68 -9.17
C ILE A 7 24.28 7.44 -10.04
N VAL A 8 24.64 7.61 -11.32
CA VAL A 8 24.90 6.47 -12.22
C VAL A 8 26.12 5.65 -11.73
N PHE A 9 27.10 6.31 -11.11
CA PHE A 9 28.32 5.69 -10.59
C PHE A 9 28.36 5.66 -9.05
N ALA A 10 27.32 5.14 -8.42
CA ALA A 10 27.10 5.17 -6.96
C ALA A 10 28.29 4.67 -6.08
N GLY A 11 29.21 3.88 -6.63
CA GLY A 11 30.43 3.42 -5.92
C GLY A 11 31.60 4.39 -5.96
N VAL A 12 31.57 5.44 -6.81
CA VAL A 12 32.73 6.34 -7.07
C VAL A 12 32.23 7.81 -7.21
N ALA A 13 31.27 8.22 -6.38
CA ALA A 13 30.58 9.50 -6.51
C ALA A 13 31.54 10.71 -6.48
N VAL A 14 32.50 10.74 -5.57
CA VAL A 14 33.42 11.88 -5.41
C VAL A 14 34.32 12.11 -6.64
N PRO A 15 35.03 11.13 -7.19
CA PRO A 15 35.77 11.29 -8.44
C PRO A 15 34.90 11.73 -9.61
N VAL A 16 33.68 11.19 -9.71
CA VAL A 16 32.73 11.51 -10.80
C VAL A 16 32.25 12.96 -10.69
N ILE A 17 31.98 13.48 -9.48
CA ILE A 17 31.60 14.87 -9.24
C ILE A 17 32.76 15.79 -9.68
N ILE A 18 34.00 15.48 -9.29
CA ILE A 18 35.17 16.26 -9.66
C ILE A 18 35.34 16.28 -11.21
N MET A 19 35.33 15.11 -11.84
CA MET A 19 35.45 15.01 -13.30
C MET A 19 34.31 15.75 -14.03
N GLY A 20 33.08 15.58 -13.57
CA GLY A 20 31.91 16.25 -14.15
C GLY A 20 32.00 17.78 -14.02
N SER A 21 32.48 18.29 -12.88
CA SER A 21 32.70 19.72 -12.68
C SER A 21 33.75 20.29 -13.63
N PHE A 22 34.87 19.57 -13.84
CA PHE A 22 35.89 19.96 -14.82
C PHE A 22 35.35 19.93 -16.25
N LEU A 23 34.53 18.95 -16.62
CA LEU A 23 33.89 18.89 -17.94
C LEU A 23 32.95 20.07 -18.18
N GLU A 24 32.18 20.49 -17.17
CA GLU A 24 31.29 21.65 -17.30
C GLU A 24 32.07 22.96 -17.37
N ALA A 25 33.10 23.13 -16.51
CA ALA A 25 33.98 24.28 -16.58
C ALA A 25 34.67 24.38 -17.96
N SER A 26 35.15 23.25 -18.50
CA SER A 26 35.77 23.19 -19.82
C SER A 26 34.84 23.64 -20.95
N LYS A 27 33.55 23.28 -20.90
CA LYS A 27 32.56 23.75 -21.88
C LYS A 27 32.42 25.26 -21.87
N ILE A 28 32.36 25.87 -20.68
CA ILE A 28 32.24 27.33 -20.57
C ILE A 28 33.49 28.00 -21.12
N VAL A 29 34.67 27.52 -20.76
CA VAL A 29 35.94 28.07 -21.29
C VAL A 29 36.02 27.95 -22.81
N ILE A 30 35.72 26.79 -23.36
CA ILE A 30 35.75 26.57 -24.84
C ILE A 30 34.72 27.44 -25.54
N ALA A 31 33.49 27.57 -25.01
CA ALA A 31 32.44 28.39 -25.59
C ALA A 31 32.82 29.87 -25.56
N THR A 32 33.35 30.38 -24.42
CA THR A 32 33.78 31.76 -24.31
C THR A 32 34.95 32.04 -25.25
N TYR A 33 35.96 31.18 -25.28
CA TYR A 33 37.07 31.31 -26.21
C TYR A 33 36.62 31.33 -27.67
N LEU A 34 35.74 30.43 -28.06
CA LEU A 34 35.23 30.34 -29.38
C LEU A 34 34.40 31.58 -29.78
N HIS A 35 33.63 32.12 -28.83
CA HIS A 35 32.87 33.36 -29.03
C HIS A 35 33.80 34.59 -29.23
N ASP A 36 34.73 34.79 -28.34
CA ASP A 36 35.58 35.99 -28.34
C ASP A 36 36.62 36.01 -29.47
N GLN A 37 37.14 34.84 -29.79
CA GLN A 37 38.21 34.71 -30.79
C GLN A 37 37.72 34.18 -32.16
N TRP A 38 36.39 34.15 -32.39
CA TRP A 38 35.82 33.56 -33.59
C TRP A 38 36.44 34.06 -34.92
N LYS A 39 36.71 35.38 -34.99
CA LYS A 39 37.26 35.99 -36.23
C LYS A 39 38.79 35.78 -36.37
N LYS A 40 39.52 35.55 -35.28
CA LYS A 40 40.99 35.45 -35.29
C LYS A 40 41.48 34.00 -35.31
N THR A 41 40.63 33.03 -34.96
CA THR A 41 41.01 31.63 -34.85
C THR A 41 41.09 30.95 -36.21
N TYR A 42 42.09 30.11 -36.39
CA TYR A 42 42.23 29.29 -37.61
C TYR A 42 41.05 28.29 -37.77
N THR A 43 40.59 28.14 -39.03
CA THR A 43 39.35 27.39 -39.36
C THR A 43 39.34 25.96 -38.85
N GLY A 44 40.48 25.24 -38.93
CA GLY A 44 40.57 23.86 -38.38
C GLY A 44 40.38 23.80 -36.87
N LEU A 45 40.92 24.78 -36.15
CA LEU A 45 40.73 24.84 -34.68
C LEU A 45 39.28 25.20 -34.29
N LYS A 46 38.62 26.06 -35.10
CA LYS A 46 37.16 26.34 -34.92
C LYS A 46 36.32 25.08 -35.00
N ILE A 47 36.54 24.31 -36.08
CA ILE A 47 35.80 23.07 -36.32
C ILE A 47 36.04 22.08 -35.18
N TYR A 48 37.29 21.88 -34.75
CA TYR A 48 37.66 20.99 -33.69
C TYR A 48 36.99 21.40 -32.34
N LEU A 49 37.09 22.68 -31.95
CA LEU A 49 36.49 23.17 -30.69
C LEU A 49 34.97 23.11 -30.73
N THR A 50 34.32 23.43 -31.87
CA THR A 50 32.89 23.31 -32.02
C THR A 50 32.41 21.86 -31.89
N LEU A 51 33.09 20.94 -32.55
CA LEU A 51 32.79 19.51 -32.47
C LEU A 51 32.96 18.98 -31.06
N SER A 52 34.06 19.39 -30.41
CA SER A 52 34.32 19.04 -29.00
C SER A 52 33.20 19.55 -28.06
N LEU A 53 32.76 20.80 -28.23
CA LEU A 53 31.67 21.39 -27.43
C LEU A 53 30.35 20.62 -27.62
N VAL A 54 30.01 20.29 -28.90
CA VAL A 54 28.81 19.49 -29.21
C VAL A 54 28.90 18.12 -28.55
N THR A 55 30.01 17.42 -28.69
CA THR A 55 30.22 16.10 -28.06
C THR A 55 30.09 16.16 -26.55
N LEU A 56 30.72 17.14 -25.89
CA LEU A 56 30.58 17.30 -24.45
C LEU A 56 29.12 17.61 -24.04
N SER A 57 28.40 18.39 -24.86
CA SER A 57 26.99 18.71 -24.59
C SER A 57 26.11 17.47 -24.67
N ILE A 58 26.35 16.59 -25.63
CA ILE A 58 25.62 15.31 -25.78
C ILE A 58 25.87 14.43 -24.55
N ILE A 59 27.13 14.27 -24.12
CA ILE A 59 27.49 13.46 -22.94
C ILE A 59 26.76 13.97 -21.70
N THR A 60 26.74 15.29 -21.48
CA THR A 60 26.06 15.85 -20.30
C THR A 60 24.55 15.76 -20.38
N SER A 61 23.95 15.84 -21.58
CA SER A 61 22.51 15.61 -21.80
C SER A 61 22.11 14.17 -21.44
N ILE A 62 22.93 13.19 -21.84
CA ILE A 62 22.71 11.78 -21.45
C ILE A 62 22.77 11.61 -19.93
N GLY A 63 23.70 12.29 -19.25
CA GLY A 63 23.80 12.27 -17.79
C GLY A 63 22.55 12.82 -17.10
N ILE A 64 22.00 13.93 -17.59
CA ILE A 64 20.75 14.52 -17.08
C ILE A 64 19.57 13.58 -17.32
N TYR A 65 19.46 13.02 -18.53
CA TYR A 65 18.42 12.07 -18.88
C TYR A 65 18.46 10.81 -18.00
N GLY A 66 19.66 10.28 -17.75
CA GLY A 66 19.83 9.12 -16.85
C GLY A 66 19.37 9.40 -15.42
N LEU A 67 19.64 10.61 -14.91
CA LEU A 67 19.17 11.03 -13.57
C LEU A 67 17.64 11.12 -13.51
N LEU A 68 17.03 11.79 -14.47
CA LEU A 68 15.58 11.96 -14.55
C LEU A 68 14.88 10.60 -14.71
N SER A 69 15.41 9.74 -15.59
CA SER A 69 14.89 8.39 -15.79
C SER A 69 14.94 7.54 -14.53
N LYS A 70 16.05 7.59 -13.77
CA LYS A 70 16.17 6.84 -12.51
C LYS A 70 15.22 7.37 -11.43
N GLY A 71 15.07 8.68 -11.30
CA GLY A 71 14.11 9.30 -10.39
C GLY A 71 12.67 8.92 -10.72
N PHE A 72 12.32 8.97 -11.99
CA PHE A 72 11.00 8.59 -12.48
C PHE A 72 10.71 7.10 -12.25
N GLN A 73 11.67 6.23 -12.54
CA GLN A 73 11.55 4.79 -12.35
C GLN A 73 11.42 4.40 -10.87
N SER A 74 12.14 5.09 -9.98
CA SER A 74 12.00 4.88 -8.53
C SER A 74 10.60 5.22 -8.04
N ASN A 75 10.01 6.31 -8.50
CA ASN A 75 8.65 6.71 -8.14
C ASN A 75 7.60 5.72 -8.66
N ILE A 76 7.70 5.30 -9.93
CA ILE A 76 6.78 4.30 -10.51
C ILE A 76 6.86 2.99 -9.72
N THR A 77 8.06 2.52 -9.39
CA THR A 77 8.24 1.28 -8.64
C THR A 77 7.62 1.37 -7.24
N SER A 78 7.76 2.49 -6.56
CA SER A 78 7.14 2.72 -5.25
C SER A 78 5.62 2.72 -5.34
N MET A 79 5.05 3.36 -6.35
CA MET A 79 3.60 3.38 -6.59
C MET A 79 3.06 1.98 -6.92
N GLU A 80 3.77 1.22 -7.75
CA GLU A 80 3.38 -0.15 -8.10
C GLU A 80 3.43 -1.08 -6.89
N ILE A 81 4.42 -0.93 -6.02
CA ILE A 81 4.50 -1.69 -4.77
C ILE A 81 3.34 -1.34 -3.85
N ASN A 82 3.03 -0.05 -3.69
CA ASN A 82 1.94 0.39 -2.84
C ASN A 82 0.58 -0.06 -3.39
N SER A 83 0.34 0.03 -4.69
CA SER A 83 -0.91 -0.46 -5.30
C SER A 83 -1.10 -1.98 -5.10
N LYS A 84 -0.03 -2.77 -5.22
CA LYS A 84 -0.06 -4.21 -4.92
C LYS A 84 -0.33 -4.49 -3.44
N ARG A 85 0.20 -3.68 -2.53
CA ARG A 85 -0.09 -3.78 -1.09
C ARG A 85 -1.55 -3.48 -0.79
N VAL A 86 -2.09 -2.40 -1.34
CA VAL A 86 -3.52 -2.03 -1.21
C VAL A 86 -4.39 -3.17 -1.72
N ALA A 87 -4.15 -3.70 -2.91
CA ALA A 87 -4.91 -4.82 -3.47
C ALA A 87 -4.88 -6.08 -2.56
N ASN A 88 -3.72 -6.40 -1.97
CA ASN A 88 -3.61 -7.51 -1.03
C ASN A 88 -4.39 -7.27 0.27
N ILE A 89 -4.42 -6.03 0.76
CA ILE A 89 -5.19 -5.67 1.96
C ILE A 89 -6.69 -5.72 1.66
N GLU A 90 -7.12 -5.27 0.48
CA GLU A 90 -8.51 -5.39 0.04
C GLU A 90 -8.98 -6.84 -0.04
N LEU A 91 -8.19 -7.73 -0.62
CA LEU A 91 -8.48 -9.15 -0.63
C LEU A 91 -8.61 -9.74 0.78
N LYS A 92 -7.78 -9.29 1.72
CA LYS A 92 -7.87 -9.71 3.12
C LYS A 92 -9.14 -9.17 3.79
N LYS A 93 -9.49 -7.90 3.53
CA LYS A 93 -10.73 -7.27 3.99
C LYS A 93 -11.97 -8.03 3.49
N ASP A 94 -11.99 -8.41 2.22
CA ASP A 94 -13.11 -9.15 1.62
C ASP A 94 -13.26 -10.54 2.24
N ARG A 95 -12.16 -11.23 2.54
CA ARG A 95 -12.21 -12.50 3.29
C ARG A 95 -12.82 -12.31 4.68
N PHE A 96 -12.40 -11.28 5.40
CA PHE A 96 -12.96 -10.99 6.73
C PHE A 96 -14.45 -10.64 6.65
N LYS A 97 -14.89 -9.88 5.62
CA LYS A 97 -16.31 -9.61 5.37
C LYS A 97 -17.09 -10.89 5.09
N GLY A 98 -16.54 -11.81 4.30
CA GLY A 98 -17.15 -13.13 4.06
C GLY A 98 -17.32 -13.92 5.35
N THR A 99 -16.26 -14.08 6.14
CA THR A 99 -16.32 -14.79 7.43
C THR A 99 -17.28 -14.13 8.41
N LYS A 100 -17.30 -12.79 8.45
CA LYS A 100 -18.28 -12.05 9.26
C LYS A 100 -19.71 -12.38 8.85
N SER A 101 -20.00 -12.44 7.54
CA SER A 101 -21.33 -12.79 7.03
C SER A 101 -21.76 -14.19 7.47
N GLU A 102 -20.83 -15.16 7.46
CA GLU A 102 -21.08 -16.51 7.97
C GLU A 102 -21.44 -16.51 9.47
N TYR A 103 -20.67 -15.77 10.28
CA TYR A 103 -20.97 -15.66 11.71
C TYR A 103 -22.29 -14.91 12.01
N VAL A 104 -22.67 -13.94 11.16
CA VAL A 104 -23.96 -13.26 11.29
C VAL A 104 -25.12 -14.23 11.02
N LEU A 105 -25.00 -15.06 9.99
CA LEU A 105 -26.00 -16.11 9.71
C LEU A 105 -26.06 -17.15 10.84
N GLU A 106 -24.92 -17.56 11.37
CA GLU A 106 -24.85 -18.49 12.48
C GLU A 106 -25.53 -17.90 13.74
N LYS A 107 -25.26 -16.63 14.03
CA LYS A 107 -25.93 -15.91 15.13
C LYS A 107 -27.45 -15.86 14.97
N GLN A 108 -27.94 -15.60 13.73
CA GLN A 108 -29.37 -15.60 13.45
C GLN A 108 -30.00 -16.98 13.70
N ASN A 109 -29.32 -18.05 13.32
CA ASN A 109 -29.78 -19.42 13.60
C ASN A 109 -29.87 -19.70 15.09
N ILE A 110 -28.84 -19.30 15.87
CA ILE A 110 -28.84 -19.44 17.33
C ILE A 110 -29.94 -18.59 17.98
N ASP A 111 -30.19 -17.39 17.48
CA ASP A 111 -31.30 -16.54 17.95
C ASP A 111 -32.66 -17.21 17.71
N GLY A 112 -32.83 -17.91 16.58
CA GLY A 112 -33.97 -18.74 16.29
C GLY A 112 -34.14 -19.91 17.29
N ASP A 113 -33.04 -20.63 17.54
CA ASP A 113 -33.03 -21.73 18.52
C ASP A 113 -33.36 -21.23 19.94
N ILE A 114 -32.79 -20.13 20.37
CA ILE A 114 -33.10 -19.50 21.68
C ILE A 114 -34.60 -19.14 21.78
N SER A 115 -35.17 -18.59 20.70
CA SER A 115 -36.60 -18.22 20.67
C SER A 115 -37.48 -19.47 20.81
N GLN A 116 -37.19 -20.54 20.07
CA GLN A 116 -37.91 -21.79 20.15
C GLN A 116 -37.80 -22.45 21.52
N LEU A 117 -36.58 -22.47 22.11
CA LEU A 117 -36.37 -23.04 23.46
C LEU A 117 -37.12 -22.24 24.53
N ARG A 118 -37.15 -20.91 24.42
CA ARG A 118 -37.91 -20.06 25.37
C ARG A 118 -39.42 -20.30 25.26
N GLU A 119 -39.93 -20.40 24.03
CA GLU A 119 -41.35 -20.70 23.78
C GLU A 119 -41.70 -22.06 24.34
N ALA A 120 -40.86 -23.09 24.09
CA ALA A 120 -41.04 -24.43 24.60
C ALA A 120 -41.07 -24.46 26.14
N LEU A 121 -40.21 -23.69 26.80
CA LEU A 121 -40.16 -23.60 28.24
C LEU A 121 -41.36 -22.82 28.85
N SER A 122 -41.90 -21.83 28.12
CA SER A 122 -43.00 -20.99 28.60
C SER A 122 -44.38 -21.60 28.43
N SER A 123 -44.59 -22.37 27.34
CA SER A 123 -45.92 -22.87 26.98
C SER A 123 -46.44 -23.98 27.88
N GLY A 124 -45.61 -24.64 28.65
CA GLY A 124 -46.02 -25.71 29.58
C GLY A 124 -46.72 -26.93 28.96
N THR A 125 -46.91 -26.90 27.65
CA THR A 125 -47.54 -27.97 26.84
C THR A 125 -46.46 -28.80 26.15
N THR A 126 -46.85 -29.98 25.68
CA THR A 126 -46.00 -30.90 24.92
C THR A 126 -45.44 -30.19 23.67
N THR A 127 -44.21 -29.72 23.75
CA THR A 127 -43.55 -29.03 22.61
C THR A 127 -42.39 -29.88 22.13
N GLN A 128 -42.21 -29.94 20.81
CA GLN A 128 -41.11 -30.64 20.15
C GLN A 128 -40.00 -29.66 19.76
N TYR A 129 -38.77 -29.97 20.11
CA TYR A 129 -37.58 -29.24 19.73
C TYR A 129 -36.64 -30.15 18.94
N LYS A 130 -36.08 -29.67 17.86
CA LYS A 130 -35.05 -30.37 17.09
C LYS A 130 -33.67 -29.93 17.60
N ASP A 131 -32.97 -30.82 18.26
CA ASP A 131 -31.61 -30.58 18.73
C ASP A 131 -30.67 -30.34 17.56
N ARG A 132 -29.92 -29.26 17.61
CA ARG A 132 -29.05 -28.80 16.51
C ARG A 132 -27.82 -29.70 16.32
N GLU A 133 -27.26 -30.23 17.39
CA GLU A 133 -26.05 -31.08 17.36
C GLU A 133 -26.38 -32.51 16.96
N THR A 134 -27.46 -33.07 17.49
CA THR A 134 -27.85 -34.48 17.26
C THR A 134 -28.88 -34.66 16.20
N GLY A 135 -29.59 -33.58 15.79
CA GLY A 135 -30.71 -33.62 14.84
C GLY A 135 -31.95 -34.36 15.40
N GLN A 136 -31.95 -34.76 16.65
CA GLN A 136 -33.06 -35.49 17.27
C GLN A 136 -34.20 -34.54 17.66
N ILE A 137 -35.46 -35.04 17.52
CA ILE A 137 -36.64 -34.33 18.01
C ILE A 137 -36.85 -34.74 19.47
N ILE A 138 -36.71 -33.77 20.37
CA ILE A 138 -36.94 -33.97 21.81
C ILE A 138 -38.33 -33.45 22.17
N THR A 139 -39.13 -34.25 22.84
CA THR A 139 -40.47 -33.88 23.29
C THR A 139 -40.49 -33.65 24.79
N ILE A 140 -41.05 -32.52 25.23
CA ILE A 140 -41.13 -32.17 26.66
C ILE A 140 -42.38 -32.81 27.28
N ASN A 141 -42.21 -33.90 27.99
CA ASN A 141 -43.30 -34.56 28.72
C ASN A 141 -43.03 -34.72 30.25
N SER A 142 -41.89 -34.24 30.76
CA SER A 142 -41.50 -34.47 32.15
C SER A 142 -40.58 -33.37 32.72
N SER A 143 -40.49 -33.30 34.04
CA SER A 143 -39.55 -32.39 34.76
C SER A 143 -38.07 -32.59 34.35
N GLY A 144 -37.71 -33.80 33.92
CA GLY A 144 -36.34 -34.08 33.44
C GLY A 144 -36.06 -33.47 32.08
N ALA A 145 -37.04 -33.48 31.16
CA ALA A 145 -36.93 -32.84 29.87
C ALA A 145 -36.75 -31.32 30.02
N ARG A 146 -37.51 -30.68 30.91
CA ARG A 146 -37.38 -29.23 31.19
C ARG A 146 -35.99 -28.83 31.57
N LYS A 147 -35.34 -29.59 32.45
CA LYS A 147 -33.96 -29.33 32.89
C LYS A 147 -32.93 -29.46 31.73
N THR A 148 -33.19 -30.35 30.79
CA THR A 148 -32.37 -30.50 29.57
C THR A 148 -32.52 -29.28 28.68
N PHE A 149 -33.73 -28.76 28.48
CA PHE A 149 -34.00 -27.55 27.68
C PHE A 149 -33.38 -26.29 28.33
N GLU A 150 -33.46 -26.16 29.67
CA GLU A 150 -32.78 -25.05 30.37
C GLU A 150 -31.27 -25.11 30.10
N LYS A 151 -30.65 -26.29 30.17
CA LYS A 151 -29.23 -26.45 29.87
C LYS A 151 -28.87 -26.15 28.40
N GLN A 152 -29.72 -26.52 27.46
CA GLN A 152 -29.54 -26.20 26.04
C GLN A 152 -29.72 -24.70 25.77
N LEU A 153 -30.63 -24.04 26.45
CA LEU A 153 -30.83 -22.60 26.37
C LEU A 153 -29.59 -21.83 26.89
N ASP A 154 -29.05 -22.24 28.03
CA ASP A 154 -27.85 -21.64 28.59
C ASP A 154 -26.65 -21.80 27.64
N LYS A 155 -26.50 -22.99 27.03
CA LYS A 155 -25.47 -23.26 26.05
C LYS A 155 -25.65 -22.37 24.78
N ALA A 156 -26.87 -22.27 24.27
CA ALA A 156 -27.13 -21.44 23.10
C ALA A 156 -26.87 -19.94 23.35
N ILE A 157 -27.12 -19.46 24.58
CA ILE A 157 -26.81 -18.10 25.01
C ILE A 157 -25.28 -17.90 25.03
N GLU A 158 -24.52 -18.86 25.58
CA GLU A 158 -23.07 -18.82 25.61
C GLU A 158 -22.48 -18.83 24.20
N ASP A 159 -22.95 -19.71 23.32
CA ASP A 159 -22.54 -19.79 21.91
C ASP A 159 -22.82 -18.46 21.17
N LYS A 160 -23.98 -17.83 21.42
CA LYS A 160 -24.32 -16.51 20.87
C LYS A 160 -23.32 -15.45 21.32
N ASP A 161 -22.92 -15.44 22.59
CA ASP A 161 -21.95 -14.50 23.15
C ASP A 161 -20.58 -14.66 22.49
N ILE A 162 -20.14 -15.91 22.31
CA ILE A 162 -18.88 -16.24 21.64
C ILE A 162 -18.88 -15.71 20.20
N ILE A 163 -19.96 -15.97 19.45
CA ILE A 163 -20.09 -15.53 18.07
C ILE A 163 -20.18 -14.01 17.99
N THR A 164 -20.87 -13.35 18.91
CA THR A 164 -20.95 -11.90 18.97
C THR A 164 -19.56 -11.28 19.15
N LYS A 165 -18.74 -11.80 20.05
CA LYS A 165 -17.34 -11.35 20.24
C LYS A 165 -16.47 -11.59 19.00
N LYS A 166 -16.68 -12.70 18.29
CA LYS A 166 -15.97 -12.94 17.01
C LYS A 166 -16.36 -11.92 15.94
N ILE A 167 -17.65 -11.57 15.84
CA ILE A 167 -18.13 -10.54 14.90
C ILE A 167 -17.52 -9.16 15.24
N GLU A 168 -17.45 -8.80 16.52
CA GLU A 168 -16.83 -7.56 16.98
C GLU A 168 -15.35 -7.50 16.63
N SER A 169 -14.59 -8.56 16.94
CA SER A 169 -13.17 -8.66 16.58
C SER A 169 -12.91 -8.58 15.08
N LEU A 170 -13.80 -9.15 14.25
CA LEU A 170 -13.73 -9.03 12.80
C LEU A 170 -14.05 -7.60 12.33
N ASN A 171 -15.02 -6.93 12.96
CA ASN A 171 -15.31 -5.53 12.67
C ASN A 171 -14.09 -4.63 12.94
N ASP A 172 -13.47 -4.78 14.10
CA ASP A 172 -12.25 -4.04 14.46
C ASP A 172 -11.13 -4.30 13.46
N SER A 173 -10.97 -5.56 13.06
CA SER A 173 -9.97 -5.96 12.06
C SER A 173 -10.26 -5.34 10.69
N ILE A 174 -11.52 -5.30 10.24
CA ILE A 174 -11.94 -4.69 8.98
C ILE A 174 -11.68 -3.18 9.04
N THR A 175 -12.07 -2.51 10.13
CA THR A 175 -11.85 -1.07 10.31
C THR A 175 -10.37 -0.72 10.29
N ASN A 176 -9.52 -1.50 10.96
CA ASN A 176 -8.07 -1.28 10.93
C ASN A 176 -7.48 -1.45 9.52
N LEU A 177 -7.98 -2.40 8.74
CA LEU A 177 -7.55 -2.57 7.34
C LEU A 177 -8.02 -1.39 6.47
N GLU A 178 -9.23 -0.87 6.69
CA GLU A 178 -9.76 0.31 5.97
C GLU A 178 -8.94 1.57 6.27
N ILE A 179 -8.57 1.80 7.53
CA ILE A 179 -7.67 2.89 7.92
C ILE A 179 -6.29 2.72 7.23
N THR A 180 -5.74 1.51 7.23
CA THR A 180 -4.45 1.24 6.58
C THR A 180 -4.48 1.50 5.06
N ILE A 181 -5.58 1.16 4.38
CA ILE A 181 -5.77 1.46 2.95
C ILE A 181 -5.79 2.98 2.75
N LEU A 182 -6.57 3.70 3.54
CA LEU A 182 -6.69 5.15 3.44
C LEU A 182 -5.34 5.85 3.66
N ASP A 183 -4.57 5.44 4.65
CA ASP A 183 -3.23 5.99 4.91
C ASP A 183 -2.30 5.75 3.71
N MET A 184 -2.34 4.56 3.10
CA MET A 184 -1.53 4.25 1.92
C MET A 184 -1.97 5.03 0.67
N GLU A 185 -3.26 5.33 0.52
CA GLU A 185 -3.79 6.14 -0.58
C GLU A 185 -3.37 7.60 -0.42
N ILE A 186 -3.45 8.15 0.79
CA ILE A 186 -2.97 9.50 1.10
C ILE A 186 -1.46 9.62 0.84
N ASP A 187 -0.66 8.65 1.29
CA ASP A 187 0.79 8.63 1.05
C ASP A 187 1.12 8.58 -0.46
N ASN A 188 0.33 7.87 -1.25
CA ASN A 188 0.49 7.83 -2.70
C ASN A 188 0.15 9.18 -3.37
N GLU A 189 -0.91 9.84 -2.92
CA GLU A 189 -1.34 11.15 -3.45
C GLU A 189 -0.31 12.23 -3.13
N VAL A 190 0.10 12.32 -1.87
CA VAL A 190 1.15 13.24 -1.40
C VAL A 190 2.50 12.91 -2.04
N GLY A 191 2.84 11.63 -2.20
CA GLY A 191 4.07 11.20 -2.89
C GLY A 191 4.09 11.61 -4.36
N ASN A 192 2.95 11.64 -5.05
CA ASN A 192 2.83 12.12 -6.43
C ASN A 192 3.03 13.63 -6.56
N GLU A 193 2.38 14.41 -5.70
CA GLU A 193 2.48 15.87 -5.74
C GLU A 193 3.86 16.37 -5.29
N LEU A 194 4.39 15.80 -4.22
CA LEU A 194 5.69 16.19 -3.65
C LEU A 194 6.88 15.50 -4.33
N GLY A 195 6.68 14.42 -5.07
CA GLY A 195 7.76 13.65 -5.69
C GLY A 195 8.62 14.50 -6.63
N VAL A 196 8.00 15.38 -7.42
CA VAL A 196 8.71 16.32 -8.31
C VAL A 196 9.43 17.40 -7.48
N ILE A 197 8.79 17.91 -6.44
CA ILE A 197 9.34 18.96 -5.56
C ILE A 197 10.50 18.38 -4.73
N LYS A 198 10.35 17.17 -4.21
CA LYS A 198 11.39 16.46 -3.46
C LYS A 198 12.61 16.14 -4.34
N ALA A 199 12.39 15.66 -5.56
CA ALA A 199 13.46 15.42 -6.51
C ALA A 199 14.19 16.74 -6.87
N PHE A 200 13.46 17.85 -6.96
CA PHE A 200 14.05 19.17 -7.20
C PHE A 200 14.82 19.71 -5.98
N SER A 201 14.29 19.49 -4.77
CA SER A 201 14.94 19.84 -3.49
C SER A 201 16.24 19.05 -3.30
N GLU A 202 16.25 17.76 -3.57
CA GLU A 202 17.45 16.93 -3.54
C GLU A 202 18.49 17.34 -4.58
N LEU A 203 18.05 17.80 -5.75
CA LEU A 203 18.92 18.30 -6.83
C LEU A 203 19.56 19.66 -6.51
N THR A 204 18.83 20.53 -5.84
CA THR A 204 19.28 21.91 -5.57
C THR A 204 19.91 22.10 -4.19
N GLY A 205 19.76 21.12 -3.29
CA GLY A 205 20.20 21.22 -1.89
C GLY A 205 19.34 22.19 -1.06
N TRP A 206 18.18 22.59 -1.57
CA TRP A 206 17.22 23.39 -0.83
C TRP A 206 16.41 22.49 0.11
N SER A 207 16.49 22.74 1.41
CA SER A 207 15.56 22.12 2.39
C SER A 207 14.22 22.86 2.29
N LEU A 208 13.17 22.08 2.11
CA LEU A 208 11.79 22.54 2.26
C LEU A 208 11.47 22.83 3.73
#